data_fc8764c02f1280f46d00adeedbc499e6
#
_entry.id   fc8764c02f1280f46d00adeedbc499e6
#
_cell.length_a   1.000
_cell.length_b   1.000
_cell.length_c   1.000
_cell.angle_alpha   90.00
_cell.angle_beta   90.00
_cell.angle_gamma   90.00
#
_symmetry.space_group_name_H-M   'P 1'
#
loop_
_entity.id
_entity.type
_entity.pdbx_description
1 polymer ?
#
loop_
_entity_poly.entity_id
_entity_poly.type
_entity_poly.pdbx_seq_one_letter_code
_entity_poly.pdbx_strand_id
1 'polypeptide(L)'
;MKGFQLIATGGALPGRTVTNEELSRTVDTSDAWITSRTRARHWCTEEESAATLAIAAAKQALQRSGLAPADIACCVCATLSAPDATPSVACQVQAALGLPENRPALDVNAACSGFLYGT
;
A
#
# COMPACT_ATOMS: atom_id res chain seq x y z
N MET A 1 28.27 1.30 -10.60
CA MET A 1 26.85 0.95 -10.45
C MET A 1 26.16 2.14 -9.79
N LYS A 2 25.09 2.69 -10.38
CA LYS A 2 24.29 3.72 -9.68
C LYS A 2 23.45 2.98 -8.65
N GLY A 3 23.58 3.34 -7.38
CA GLY A 3 22.85 2.70 -6.31
C GLY A 3 21.37 3.11 -6.27
N PHE A 4 20.56 2.36 -5.53
CA PHE A 4 19.18 2.72 -5.17
C PHE A 4 19.21 3.78 -4.07
N GLN A 5 18.34 4.79 -4.18
CA GLN A 5 18.18 5.83 -3.16
C GLN A 5 16.71 5.95 -2.79
N LEU A 6 16.38 5.73 -1.52
CA LEU A 6 15.06 6.02 -0.99
C LEU A 6 14.93 7.52 -0.72
N ILE A 7 14.04 8.20 -1.44
CA ILE A 7 13.85 9.66 -1.34
C ILE A 7 12.83 9.99 -0.25
N ALA A 8 11.69 9.32 -0.22
CA ALA A 8 10.64 9.56 0.76
C ALA A 8 9.79 8.32 0.98
N THR A 9 9.06 8.32 2.08
CA THR A 9 8.08 7.28 2.43
C THR A 9 6.75 7.92 2.81
N GLY A 10 5.67 7.17 2.60
CA GLY A 10 4.33 7.51 3.07
C GLY A 10 3.61 6.28 3.59
N GLY A 11 2.63 6.47 4.44
CA GLY A 11 1.85 5.38 5.00
C GLY A 11 0.41 5.79 5.24
N ALA A 12 -0.50 4.84 5.10
CA ALA A 12 -1.89 4.98 5.46
C ALA A 12 -2.35 3.70 6.17
N LEU A 13 -3.12 3.85 7.21
CA LEU A 13 -3.74 2.75 7.94
C LEU A 13 -5.25 2.85 7.78
N PRO A 14 -5.96 1.71 7.70
CA PRO A 14 -7.41 1.70 7.77
C PRO A 14 -7.94 2.35 9.04
N GLY A 15 -9.13 2.93 8.98
CA GLY A 15 -9.73 3.67 10.09
C GLY A 15 -10.12 2.79 11.28
N ARG A 16 -10.45 1.50 11.03
CA ARG A 16 -10.82 0.56 12.09
C ARG A 16 -9.61 -0.21 12.61
N THR A 17 -9.37 -0.12 13.92
CA THR A 17 -8.40 -0.97 14.62
C THR A 17 -9.12 -2.16 15.26
N VAL A 18 -8.69 -3.37 14.94
CA VAL A 18 -9.15 -4.61 15.59
C VAL A 18 -8.09 -5.04 16.59
N THR A 19 -8.46 -5.10 17.87
CA THR A 19 -7.54 -5.54 18.91
C THR A 19 -7.35 -7.06 18.87
N ASN A 20 -6.24 -7.54 19.43
CA ASN A 20 -6.00 -8.98 19.54
C ASN A 20 -7.04 -9.66 20.43
N GLU A 21 -7.55 -8.96 21.45
CA GLU A 21 -8.64 -9.45 22.30
C GLU A 21 -9.96 -9.58 21.50
N GLU A 22 -10.30 -8.60 20.68
CA GLU A 22 -11.48 -8.67 19.80
C GLU A 22 -11.35 -9.87 18.83
N LEU A 23 -10.16 -10.05 18.24
CA LEU A 23 -9.90 -11.15 17.32
C LEU A 23 -9.99 -12.52 17.99
N SER A 24 -9.53 -12.67 19.24
CA SER A 24 -9.59 -13.92 19.99
C SER A 24 -11.01 -14.37 20.37
N ARG A 25 -11.99 -13.49 20.22
CA ARG A 25 -13.41 -13.85 20.39
C ARG A 25 -14.00 -14.55 19.17
N THR A 26 -13.38 -14.41 18.00
CA THR A 26 -13.88 -14.93 16.73
C THR A 26 -13.03 -16.06 16.17
N VAL A 27 -11.77 -16.13 16.54
CA VAL A 27 -10.84 -17.19 16.09
C VAL A 27 -10.05 -17.74 17.28
N ASP A 28 -9.67 -19.00 17.22
CA ASP A 28 -8.86 -19.67 18.23
C ASP A 28 -7.43 -19.12 18.21
N THR A 29 -7.19 -18.10 19.02
CA THR A 29 -5.89 -17.41 19.14
C THR A 29 -5.77 -16.70 20.49
N SER A 30 -4.61 -16.11 20.77
CA SER A 30 -4.38 -15.31 21.97
C SER A 30 -3.54 -14.07 21.64
N ASP A 31 -3.63 -13.06 22.51
CA ASP A 31 -2.80 -11.85 22.37
C ASP A 31 -1.30 -12.20 22.38
N ALA A 32 -0.86 -13.08 23.26
CA ALA A 32 0.54 -13.51 23.34
C ALA A 32 1.02 -14.15 22.03
N TRP A 33 0.21 -15.01 21.42
CA TRP A 33 0.52 -15.64 20.14
C TRP A 33 0.61 -14.63 19.00
N ILE A 34 -0.38 -13.73 18.90
CA ILE A 34 -0.42 -12.71 17.85
C ILE A 34 0.75 -11.73 18.01
N THR A 35 0.99 -11.22 19.22
CA THR A 35 2.04 -10.23 19.50
C THR A 35 3.43 -10.77 19.21
N SER A 36 3.67 -12.07 19.45
CA SER A 36 4.96 -12.72 19.14
C SER A 36 5.26 -12.77 17.63
N ARG A 37 4.28 -12.62 16.76
CA ARG A 37 4.40 -12.74 15.29
C ARG A 37 4.06 -11.46 14.53
N THR A 38 3.04 -10.76 15.00
CA THR A 38 2.57 -9.52 14.41
C THR A 38 2.25 -8.53 15.52
N ARG A 39 1.65 -7.41 15.21
CA ARG A 39 1.14 -6.43 16.18
C ARG A 39 -0.38 -6.32 16.01
N ALA A 40 -0.99 -5.29 16.60
CA ALA A 40 -2.40 -4.98 16.38
C ALA A 40 -2.73 -4.88 14.89
N ARG A 41 -3.89 -5.33 14.50
CA ARG A 41 -4.34 -5.31 13.11
C ARG A 41 -5.23 -4.11 12.85
N HIS A 42 -5.18 -3.64 11.60
CA HIS A 42 -6.10 -2.65 11.08
C HIS A 42 -6.94 -3.30 9.97
N TRP A 43 -8.23 -3.06 10.01
CA TRP A 43 -9.18 -3.60 9.04
C TRP A 43 -9.82 -2.46 8.27
N CYS A 44 -9.96 -2.61 6.96
CA CYS A 44 -10.68 -1.65 6.15
C CYS A 44 -12.15 -1.60 6.55
N THR A 45 -12.71 -0.42 6.54
CA THR A 45 -14.16 -0.21 6.56
C THR A 45 -14.72 -0.51 5.16
N GLU A 46 -16.06 -0.47 5.00
CA GLU A 46 -16.71 -0.69 3.70
C GLU A 46 -16.28 0.34 2.64
N GLU A 47 -15.86 1.53 3.07
CA GLU A 47 -15.46 2.64 2.20
C GLU A 47 -13.96 2.63 1.88
N GLU A 48 -13.19 1.76 2.53
CA GLU A 48 -11.74 1.66 2.38
C GLU A 48 -11.35 0.42 1.58
N SER A 49 -10.29 0.55 0.80
CA SER A 49 -9.72 -0.55 0.01
C SER A 49 -8.19 -0.44 -0.07
N ALA A 50 -7.55 -1.47 -0.60
CA ALA A 50 -6.12 -1.40 -0.91
C ALA A 50 -5.78 -0.19 -1.80
N ALA A 51 -6.66 0.14 -2.75
CA ALA A 51 -6.47 1.29 -3.63
C ALA A 51 -6.56 2.63 -2.90
N THR A 52 -7.57 2.84 -2.04
CA THR A 52 -7.71 4.10 -1.29
C THR A 52 -6.55 4.32 -0.33
N LEU A 53 -6.08 3.27 0.34
CA LEU A 53 -4.91 3.34 1.22
C LEU A 53 -3.62 3.59 0.44
N ALA A 54 -3.44 2.94 -0.72
CA ALA A 54 -2.29 3.17 -1.59
C ALA A 54 -2.23 4.62 -2.08
N ILE A 55 -3.37 5.18 -2.51
CA ILE A 55 -3.48 6.58 -2.93
C ILE A 55 -3.09 7.53 -1.78
N ALA A 56 -3.61 7.30 -0.57
CA ALA A 56 -3.30 8.13 0.58
C ALA A 56 -1.81 8.07 0.96
N ALA A 57 -1.23 6.88 0.98
CA ALA A 57 0.20 6.67 1.24
C ALA A 57 1.07 7.32 0.17
N ALA A 58 0.73 7.14 -1.10
CA ALA A 58 1.48 7.70 -2.23
C ALA A 58 1.42 9.24 -2.26
N LYS A 59 0.26 9.84 -1.96
CA LYS A 59 0.15 11.30 -1.80
C LYS A 59 1.10 11.83 -0.73
N GLN A 60 1.15 11.17 0.41
CA GLN A 60 2.04 11.57 1.50
C GLN A 60 3.52 11.43 1.10
N ALA A 61 3.89 10.33 0.44
CA ALA A 61 5.26 10.12 -0.05
C ALA A 61 5.65 11.18 -1.08
N LEU A 62 4.78 11.49 -2.04
CA LEU A 62 5.03 12.50 -3.06
C LEU A 62 5.22 13.89 -2.44
N GLN A 63 4.36 14.28 -1.49
CA GLN A 63 4.49 15.55 -0.77
C GLN A 63 5.83 15.66 -0.02
N ARG A 64 6.23 14.58 0.67
CA ARG A 64 7.49 14.55 1.44
C ARG A 64 8.73 14.52 0.56
N SER A 65 8.63 13.98 -0.64
CA SER A 65 9.75 13.92 -1.59
C SER A 65 10.14 15.27 -2.17
N GLY A 66 9.19 16.22 -2.21
CA GLY A 66 9.38 17.50 -2.91
C GLY A 66 9.40 17.38 -4.44
N LEU A 67 9.16 16.19 -4.98
CA LEU A 67 9.08 15.96 -6.42
C LEU A 67 7.72 16.40 -6.98
N ALA A 68 7.70 16.87 -8.23
CA ALA A 68 6.46 17.09 -8.95
C ALA A 68 5.93 15.75 -9.52
N PRO A 69 4.61 15.61 -9.72
CA PRO A 69 4.04 14.44 -10.39
C PRO A 69 4.72 14.09 -11.72
N ALA A 70 5.13 15.11 -12.47
CA ALA A 70 5.81 14.96 -13.77
C ALA A 70 7.19 14.29 -13.68
N ASP A 71 7.83 14.30 -12.51
CA ASP A 71 9.13 13.69 -12.27
C ASP A 71 9.03 12.18 -12.05
N ILE A 72 7.83 11.65 -11.83
CA ILE A 72 7.61 10.23 -11.59
C ILE A 72 7.65 9.46 -12.90
N ALA A 73 8.59 8.55 -13.01
CA ALA A 73 8.83 7.77 -14.22
C ALA A 73 8.00 6.47 -14.31
N CYS A 74 7.58 5.93 -13.17
CA CYS A 74 6.82 4.68 -13.10
C CYS A 74 6.05 4.60 -11.79
N CYS A 75 4.90 3.92 -11.81
CA CYS A 75 4.13 3.58 -10.62
C CYS A 75 4.01 2.04 -10.53
N VAL A 76 4.53 1.46 -9.48
CA VAL A 76 4.43 0.01 -9.22
C VAL A 76 3.70 -0.20 -7.90
N CYS A 77 2.65 -1.00 -7.91
CA CYS A 77 1.94 -1.40 -6.71
C CYS A 77 2.13 -2.91 -6.46
N ALA A 78 2.74 -3.25 -5.33
CA ALA A 78 2.86 -4.64 -4.91
C ALA A 78 1.63 -5.01 -4.07
N THR A 79 0.70 -5.75 -4.65
CA THR A 79 -0.53 -6.17 -4.00
C THR A 79 -1.02 -7.53 -4.49
N LEU A 80 -1.68 -8.28 -3.60
CA LEU A 80 -2.43 -9.50 -3.93
C LEU A 80 -3.93 -9.36 -3.62
N SER A 81 -4.34 -8.21 -3.11
CA SER A 81 -5.70 -7.90 -2.67
C SER A 81 -6.25 -6.65 -3.36
N ALA A 82 -5.94 -6.48 -4.65
CA ALA A 82 -6.56 -5.44 -5.46
C ALA A 82 -8.09 -5.60 -5.45
N PRO A 83 -8.87 -4.52 -5.28
CA PRO A 83 -10.33 -4.61 -5.29
C PRO A 83 -10.88 -5.05 -6.65
N ASP A 84 -10.19 -4.68 -7.73
CA ASP A 84 -10.56 -4.97 -9.10
C ASP A 84 -9.38 -5.54 -9.88
N ALA A 85 -9.68 -6.38 -10.88
CA ALA A 85 -8.67 -6.87 -11.81
C ALA A 85 -8.18 -5.74 -12.75
N THR A 86 -9.08 -4.84 -13.12
CA THR A 86 -8.83 -3.65 -13.94
C THR A 86 -9.80 -2.53 -13.57
N PRO A 87 -9.33 -1.24 -13.49
CA PRO A 87 -7.93 -0.83 -13.62
C PRO A 87 -7.08 -1.31 -12.44
N SER A 88 -5.77 -1.49 -12.66
CA SER A 88 -4.85 -1.86 -11.59
C SER A 88 -4.81 -0.79 -10.49
N VAL A 89 -4.39 -1.16 -9.28
CA VAL A 89 -4.21 -0.20 -8.18
C VAL A 89 -3.18 0.87 -8.56
N ALA A 90 -2.10 0.49 -9.25
CA ALA A 90 -1.11 1.44 -9.75
C ALA A 90 -1.71 2.47 -10.71
N CYS A 91 -2.62 2.06 -11.61
CA CYS A 91 -3.34 3.01 -12.50
C CYS A 91 -4.25 3.96 -11.71
N GLN A 92 -4.91 3.47 -10.66
CA GLN A 92 -5.75 4.31 -9.81
C GLN A 92 -4.90 5.33 -9.03
N VAL A 93 -3.73 4.91 -8.53
CA VAL A 93 -2.75 5.81 -7.88
C VAL A 93 -2.24 6.85 -8.89
N GLN A 94 -1.85 6.41 -10.09
CA GLN A 94 -1.39 7.29 -11.17
C GLN A 94 -2.41 8.40 -11.46
N ALA A 95 -3.66 8.04 -11.67
CA ALA A 95 -4.74 8.99 -11.92
C ALA A 95 -4.98 9.94 -10.74
N ALA A 96 -5.04 9.40 -9.51
CA ALA A 96 -5.33 10.18 -8.31
C ALA A 96 -4.21 11.18 -7.93
N LEU A 97 -2.98 10.92 -8.33
CA LEU A 97 -1.83 11.80 -8.10
C LEU A 97 -1.51 12.71 -9.29
N GLY A 98 -2.22 12.58 -10.41
CA GLY A 98 -1.95 13.32 -11.63
C GLY A 98 -0.59 12.99 -12.24
N LEU A 99 -0.13 11.73 -12.09
CA LEU A 99 1.10 11.30 -12.74
C LEU A 99 0.91 11.22 -14.26
N PRO A 100 1.98 11.38 -15.07
CA PRO A 100 1.85 11.36 -16.52
C PRO A 100 1.29 10.03 -17.05
N GLU A 101 0.26 10.07 -17.88
CA GLU A 101 -0.42 8.87 -18.42
C GLU A 101 0.47 8.05 -19.37
N ASN A 102 1.51 8.65 -19.94
CA ASN A 102 2.48 7.97 -20.79
C ASN A 102 3.57 7.23 -20.01
N ARG A 103 3.43 7.11 -18.69
CA ARG A 103 4.36 6.38 -17.82
C ARG A 103 3.78 5.02 -17.42
N PRO A 104 4.61 3.98 -17.28
CA PRO A 104 4.14 2.68 -16.85
C PRO A 104 3.48 2.74 -15.47
N ALA A 105 2.33 2.08 -15.33
CA ALA A 105 1.65 1.85 -14.07
C ALA A 105 1.16 0.40 -14.05
N LEU A 106 1.65 -0.40 -13.10
CA LEU A 106 1.36 -1.83 -13.06
C LEU A 106 1.34 -2.37 -11.62
N ASP A 107 0.54 -3.39 -11.42
CA ASP A 107 0.53 -4.15 -10.17
C ASP A 107 1.44 -5.38 -10.29
N VAL A 108 2.11 -5.70 -9.18
CA VAL A 108 2.94 -6.91 -9.03
C VAL A 108 2.33 -7.78 -7.96
N ASN A 109 1.91 -8.99 -8.33
CA ASN A 109 1.46 -9.99 -7.38
C ASN A 109 2.57 -11.02 -7.12
N ALA A 110 3.33 -10.78 -6.07
CA ALA A 110 4.41 -11.65 -5.62
C ALA A 110 4.39 -11.83 -4.10
N ALA A 111 3.22 -11.70 -3.47
CA ALA A 111 3.02 -11.81 -2.03
C ALA A 111 4.11 -11.07 -1.23
N CYS A 112 4.76 -11.74 -0.28
CA CYS A 112 5.79 -11.14 0.57
C CYS A 112 7.03 -10.63 -0.19
N SER A 113 7.27 -11.10 -1.41
CA SER A 113 8.37 -10.65 -2.27
C SER A 113 8.01 -9.45 -3.13
N GLY A 114 6.76 -8.98 -3.11
CA GLY A 114 6.28 -7.89 -3.95
C GLY A 114 7.12 -6.61 -3.86
N PHE A 115 7.53 -6.24 -2.64
CA PHE A 115 8.40 -5.07 -2.45
C PHE A 115 9.74 -5.22 -3.18
N LEU A 116 10.36 -6.39 -3.12
CA LEU A 116 11.65 -6.64 -3.77
C LEU A 116 11.55 -6.61 -5.30
N TYR A 117 10.42 -7.09 -5.84
CA TYR A 117 10.20 -7.05 -7.29
C TYR A 117 9.76 -5.67 -7.81
N GLY A 118 9.23 -4.83 -6.92
CA GLY A 118 8.81 -3.47 -7.26
C GLY A 118 9.93 -2.43 -7.17
N THR A 119 11.07 -2.79 -6.62
CA THR A 119 12.24 -1.91 -6.45
C THR A 119 13.38 -2.30 -7.38
#